data_83724ceae75fc9faedcb7676162513aa
#
_entry.id   83724ceae75fc9faedcb7676162513aa
#
_cell.length_a   1.000
_cell.length_b   1.000
_cell.length_c   1.000
_cell.angle_alpha   90.00
_cell.angle_beta   90.00
_cell.angle_gamma   90.00
#
_symmetry.space_group_name_H-M   'P 1'
#
loop_
_entity.id
_entity.type
_entity.pdbx_description
1 polymer ?
#
loop_
_entity_poly.entity_id
_entity_poly.type
_entity_poly.pdbx_seq_one_letter_code
_entity_poly.pdbx_strand_id
1 'polypeptide(L)'
;MSREQDLYDPIKAFLEGQGYEVKAEVGACDVVAVRGCEPVVVVELKSRFNLELILQAVDRVSLSSQVYVAFADEKGGIWRRQRKRVVKLCRMLGIGVLLVRLGKTDKVTAALDPQEYKPKINPKKRGRMLKEFSERVGDPNTGGVTRTTIMTSYRQDALRLVHALNKGGEQAPAKLRDNTG
;
A
#
# COMPACT_ATOMS: atom_id res chain seq x y z
N MET A 1 2.98 8.06 24.74
CA MET A 1 3.59 7.97 23.38
C MET A 1 4.84 7.13 23.52
N SER A 2 4.92 6.05 22.76
CA SER A 2 6.14 5.22 22.68
C SER A 2 7.26 6.01 21.99
N ARG A 3 8.46 5.95 22.55
CA ARG A 3 9.68 6.50 21.92
C ARG A 3 10.30 5.41 21.03
N GLU A 4 11.10 5.80 20.06
CA GLU A 4 11.80 4.84 19.18
C GLU A 4 12.70 3.91 19.98
N GLN A 5 13.39 4.43 21.00
CA GLN A 5 14.22 3.65 21.91
C GLN A 5 13.46 2.54 22.66
N ASP A 6 12.18 2.74 22.95
CA ASP A 6 11.35 1.75 23.65
C ASP A 6 11.07 0.50 22.78
N LEU A 7 11.34 0.57 21.46
CA LEU A 7 11.14 -0.53 20.51
C LEU A 7 12.36 -1.46 20.42
N TYR A 8 13.54 -0.99 20.79
CA TYR A 8 14.78 -1.72 20.62
C TYR A 8 14.80 -3.05 21.40
N ASP A 9 14.58 -3.00 22.71
CA ASP A 9 14.66 -4.19 23.56
C ASP A 9 13.69 -5.30 23.14
N PRO A 10 12.41 -5.01 22.83
CA PRO A 10 11.50 -6.02 22.28
C PRO A 10 11.97 -6.62 20.96
N ILE A 11 12.48 -5.80 20.03
CA ILE A 11 12.99 -6.28 18.73
C ILE A 11 14.24 -7.13 18.95
N LYS A 12 15.16 -6.70 19.79
CA LYS A 12 16.36 -7.46 20.15
C LYS A 12 15.98 -8.83 20.72
N ALA A 13 15.15 -8.87 21.74
CA ALA A 13 14.69 -10.12 22.34
C ALA A 13 13.98 -11.05 21.33
N PHE A 14 13.21 -10.49 20.41
CA PHE A 14 12.53 -11.24 19.34
C PHE A 14 13.53 -11.88 18.37
N LEU A 15 14.58 -11.18 17.98
CA LEU A 15 15.60 -11.69 17.06
C LEU A 15 16.57 -12.65 17.77
N GLU A 16 16.99 -12.32 18.99
CA GLU A 16 17.83 -13.23 19.82
C GLU A 16 17.13 -14.55 20.13
N GLY A 17 15.82 -14.51 20.36
CA GLY A 17 14.98 -15.70 20.51
C GLY A 17 14.93 -16.61 19.27
N GLN A 18 15.35 -16.10 18.11
CA GLN A 18 15.50 -16.84 16.86
C GLN A 18 16.97 -17.22 16.57
N GLY A 19 17.89 -16.95 17.52
CA GLY A 19 19.32 -17.30 17.42
C GLY A 19 20.19 -16.28 16.70
N TYR A 20 19.72 -15.03 16.50
CA TYR A 20 20.52 -13.97 15.95
C TYR A 20 21.41 -13.30 17.03
N GLU A 21 22.62 -12.92 16.69
CA GLU A 21 23.39 -11.92 17.42
C GLU A 21 22.93 -10.53 16.98
N VAL A 22 22.53 -9.67 17.92
CA VAL A 22 21.88 -8.38 17.62
C VAL A 22 22.71 -7.23 18.16
N LYS A 23 22.94 -6.20 17.33
CA LYS A 23 23.62 -4.95 17.70
C LYS A 23 22.80 -3.75 17.23
N ALA A 24 22.78 -2.70 18.05
CA ALA A 24 22.20 -1.41 17.70
C ALA A 24 23.23 -0.51 17.03
N GLU A 25 22.76 0.47 16.25
CA GLU A 25 23.53 1.59 15.69
C GLU A 25 24.79 1.11 14.94
N VAL A 26 24.62 0.12 14.06
CA VAL A 26 25.72 -0.38 13.24
C VAL A 26 25.72 0.35 11.90
N GLY A 27 26.73 1.21 11.69
CA GLY A 27 26.76 2.12 10.54
C GLY A 27 25.59 3.10 10.58
N ALA A 28 24.75 3.08 9.58
CA ALA A 28 23.55 3.93 9.50
C ALA A 28 22.26 3.16 9.79
N CYS A 29 22.34 1.95 10.36
CA CYS A 29 21.19 1.07 10.63
C CYS A 29 20.86 1.07 12.12
N ASP A 30 19.59 1.22 12.48
CA ASP A 30 19.14 1.22 13.87
C ASP A 30 19.40 -0.12 14.55
N VAL A 31 19.11 -1.24 13.86
CA VAL A 31 19.35 -2.60 14.36
C VAL A 31 19.91 -3.48 13.26
N VAL A 32 20.98 -4.20 13.59
CA VAL A 32 21.60 -5.20 12.72
C VAL A 32 21.64 -6.52 13.45
N ALA A 33 21.24 -7.61 12.79
CA ALA A 33 21.26 -8.95 13.36
C ALA A 33 21.88 -9.96 12.39
N VAL A 34 22.75 -10.82 12.92
CA VAL A 34 23.48 -11.84 12.15
C VAL A 34 23.26 -13.22 12.74
N ARG A 35 23.18 -14.24 11.87
CA ARG A 35 23.06 -15.64 12.28
C ARG A 35 23.85 -16.53 11.30
N GLY A 36 25.04 -16.95 11.72
CA GLY A 36 25.92 -17.78 10.89
C GLY A 36 26.21 -17.16 9.51
N CYS A 37 25.89 -17.89 8.44
CA CYS A 37 26.09 -17.45 7.05
C CYS A 37 24.80 -16.95 6.39
N GLU A 38 23.72 -16.73 7.13
CA GLU A 38 22.46 -16.22 6.59
C GLU A 38 22.57 -14.73 6.21
N PRO A 39 21.69 -14.25 5.32
CA PRO A 39 21.62 -12.82 5.03
C PRO A 39 21.43 -12.00 6.31
N VAL A 40 22.18 -10.92 6.42
CA VAL A 40 22.07 -9.99 7.56
C VAL A 40 20.67 -9.42 7.64
N VAL A 41 20.07 -9.44 8.82
CA VAL A 41 18.78 -8.76 9.07
C VAL A 41 19.06 -7.32 9.46
N VAL A 42 18.43 -6.38 8.78
CA VAL A 42 18.46 -4.95 9.10
C VAL A 42 17.05 -4.51 9.49
N VAL A 43 16.92 -3.80 10.59
CA VAL A 43 15.61 -3.26 11.04
C VAL A 43 15.75 -1.77 11.30
N GLU A 44 14.91 -0.98 10.63
CA GLU A 44 14.76 0.45 10.90
C GLU A 44 13.58 0.67 11.86
N LEU A 45 13.77 1.51 12.87
CA LEU A 45 12.82 1.75 13.96
C LEU A 45 12.17 3.12 13.84
N LYS A 46 10.87 3.20 14.04
CA LYS A 46 10.14 4.46 14.19
C LYS A 46 8.99 4.27 15.18
N SER A 47 8.72 5.28 16.01
CA SER A 47 7.55 5.22 16.91
C SER A 47 6.25 4.99 16.14
N ARG A 48 6.13 5.48 14.89
CA ARG A 48 4.96 5.34 14.02
C ARG A 48 5.36 5.12 12.57
N PHE A 49 4.52 4.37 11.85
CA PHE A 49 4.69 4.23 10.41
C PHE A 49 4.54 5.59 9.71
N ASN A 50 5.57 6.00 8.98
CA ASN A 50 5.61 7.21 8.16
C ASN A 50 6.44 6.99 6.89
N LEU A 51 6.53 7.99 6.02
CA LEU A 51 7.30 7.90 4.77
C LEU A 51 8.80 7.83 5.03
N GLU A 52 9.30 8.57 6.02
CA GLU A 52 10.72 8.59 6.37
C GLU A 52 11.25 7.20 6.70
N LEU A 53 10.52 6.42 7.53
CA LEU A 53 10.84 5.02 7.83
C LEU A 53 10.96 4.16 6.57
N ILE A 54 10.09 4.38 5.59
CA ILE A 54 10.15 3.64 4.32
C ILE A 54 11.38 4.04 3.50
N LEU A 55 11.72 5.33 3.46
CA LEU A 55 12.89 5.81 2.74
C LEU A 55 14.19 5.26 3.37
N GLN A 56 14.30 5.28 4.69
CA GLN A 56 15.41 4.65 5.41
C GLN A 56 15.53 3.16 5.05
N ALA A 57 14.43 2.41 5.11
CA ALA A 57 14.45 0.99 4.76
C ALA A 57 14.82 0.73 3.29
N VAL A 58 14.39 1.57 2.35
CA VAL A 58 14.78 1.48 0.92
C VAL A 58 16.30 1.66 0.77
N ASP A 59 16.91 2.60 1.48
CA ASP A 59 18.36 2.78 1.46
C ASP A 59 19.10 1.52 1.95
N ARG A 60 18.52 0.78 2.90
CA ARG A 60 19.09 -0.47 3.45
C ARG A 60 18.93 -1.68 2.54
N VAL A 61 18.02 -1.66 1.58
CA VAL A 61 17.87 -2.78 0.62
C VAL A 61 19.15 -3.03 -0.20
N SER A 62 20.01 -2.01 -0.36
CA SER A 62 21.32 -2.15 -0.97
C SER A 62 22.32 -2.95 -0.08
N LEU A 63 22.06 -3.07 1.21
CA LEU A 63 22.94 -3.75 2.18
C LEU A 63 22.50 -5.19 2.43
N SER A 64 21.21 -5.47 2.37
CA SER A 64 20.65 -6.81 2.63
C SER A 64 19.31 -7.03 1.93
N SER A 65 19.02 -8.29 1.64
CA SER A 65 17.69 -8.74 1.21
C SER A 65 16.69 -8.93 2.38
N GLN A 66 17.16 -8.84 3.64
CA GLN A 66 16.38 -9.04 4.85
C GLN A 66 16.22 -7.72 5.60
N VAL A 67 15.55 -6.75 4.99
CA VAL A 67 15.27 -5.44 5.57
C VAL A 67 13.85 -5.38 6.10
N TYR A 68 13.72 -4.94 7.34
CA TYR A 68 12.43 -4.74 8.01
C TYR A 68 12.27 -3.29 8.46
N VAL A 69 11.04 -2.85 8.49
CA VAL A 69 10.60 -1.68 9.25
C VAL A 69 9.87 -2.14 10.50
N ALA A 70 10.18 -1.53 11.64
CA ALA A 70 9.52 -1.83 12.89
C ALA A 70 8.90 -0.57 13.51
N PHE A 71 7.68 -0.67 14.01
CA PHE A 71 6.98 0.44 14.64
C PHE A 71 5.93 -0.05 15.64
N ALA A 72 5.52 0.87 16.53
CA ALA A 72 4.53 0.55 17.54
C ALA A 72 3.13 0.32 16.95
N ASP A 73 2.44 -0.77 17.38
CA ASP A 73 1.03 -1.05 17.06
C ASP A 73 0.10 -0.19 17.92
N GLU A 74 0.10 1.12 17.69
CA GLU A 74 -0.75 2.06 18.42
C GLU A 74 -2.19 2.10 17.87
N LYS A 75 -3.16 2.30 18.79
CA LYS A 75 -4.56 2.53 18.42
C LYS A 75 -4.68 3.83 17.59
N GLY A 76 -5.44 3.79 16.48
CA GLY A 76 -5.68 4.98 15.64
C GLY A 76 -4.56 5.35 14.66
N GLY A 77 -3.42 4.65 14.65
CA GLY A 77 -2.32 4.85 13.72
C GLY A 77 -2.67 4.54 12.25
N ILE A 78 -1.81 5.02 11.33
CA ILE A 78 -1.94 4.76 9.88
C ILE A 78 -1.97 3.26 9.60
N TRP A 79 -1.16 2.47 10.31
CA TRP A 79 -1.14 1.02 10.19
C TRP A 79 -2.54 0.41 10.31
N ARG A 80 -3.29 0.70 11.39
CA ARG A 80 -4.62 0.11 11.60
C ARG A 80 -5.65 0.57 10.58
N ARG A 81 -5.59 1.84 10.15
CA ARG A 81 -6.51 2.41 9.17
C ARG A 81 -6.22 1.94 7.74
N GLN A 82 -4.94 1.73 7.39
CA GLN A 82 -4.51 1.47 6.03
C GLN A 82 -3.64 0.20 5.89
N ARG A 83 -3.79 -0.76 6.82
CA ARG A 83 -2.96 -1.98 6.87
C ARG A 83 -2.75 -2.64 5.51
N LYS A 84 -3.84 -2.87 4.75
CA LYS A 84 -3.76 -3.50 3.42
C LYS A 84 -2.88 -2.72 2.44
N ARG A 85 -2.91 -1.39 2.52
CA ARG A 85 -2.12 -0.51 1.63
C ARG A 85 -0.65 -0.47 2.06
N VAL A 86 -0.37 -0.39 3.36
CA VAL A 86 0.99 -0.43 3.92
C VAL A 86 1.65 -1.76 3.61
N VAL A 87 0.99 -2.89 3.89
CA VAL A 87 1.51 -4.23 3.54
C VAL A 87 1.76 -4.36 2.04
N LYS A 88 0.87 -3.83 1.20
CA LYS A 88 1.09 -3.84 -0.25
C LYS A 88 2.33 -3.02 -0.63
N LEU A 89 2.51 -1.83 -0.07
CA LEU A 89 3.67 -0.97 -0.32
C LEU A 89 4.97 -1.68 0.07
N CYS A 90 5.07 -2.15 1.32
CA CYS A 90 6.26 -2.85 1.82
C CYS A 90 6.57 -4.11 0.98
N ARG A 91 5.53 -4.89 0.61
CA ARG A 91 5.70 -6.04 -0.28
C ARG A 91 6.25 -5.66 -1.66
N MET A 92 5.79 -4.54 -2.23
CA MET A 92 6.28 -4.06 -3.53
C MET A 92 7.73 -3.60 -3.48
N LEU A 93 8.20 -3.18 -2.31
CA LEU A 93 9.59 -2.78 -2.05
C LEU A 93 10.48 -3.94 -1.59
N GLY A 94 9.92 -5.13 -1.32
CA GLY A 94 10.65 -6.25 -0.77
C GLY A 94 10.98 -6.11 0.73
N ILE A 95 10.31 -5.19 1.44
CA ILE A 95 10.58 -4.84 2.84
C ILE A 95 9.60 -5.57 3.75
N GLY A 96 10.11 -6.16 4.84
CA GLY A 96 9.33 -6.77 5.90
C GLY A 96 8.73 -5.75 6.87
N VAL A 97 7.78 -6.19 7.68
CA VAL A 97 7.10 -5.35 8.68
C VAL A 97 7.05 -6.07 10.01
N LEU A 98 7.66 -5.49 11.04
CA LEU A 98 7.55 -5.91 12.43
C LEU A 98 6.66 -4.92 13.20
N LEU A 99 5.72 -5.46 13.95
CA LEU A 99 4.84 -4.69 14.83
C LEU A 99 5.24 -4.91 16.27
N VAL A 100 5.48 -3.83 16.99
CA VAL A 100 5.80 -3.86 18.41
C VAL A 100 4.60 -3.38 19.21
N ARG A 101 4.11 -4.23 20.09
CA ARG A 101 3.09 -3.86 21.08
C ARG A 101 3.75 -3.77 22.44
N LEU A 102 3.91 -2.56 22.93
CA LEU A 102 4.42 -2.28 24.26
C LEU A 102 3.32 -2.44 25.31
N GLY A 103 3.65 -3.06 26.47
CA GLY A 103 2.68 -3.29 27.55
C GLY A 103 3.30 -3.99 28.76
N LYS A 104 2.49 -4.69 29.55
CA LYS A 104 3.02 -5.51 30.67
C LYS A 104 3.96 -6.62 30.18
N THR A 105 3.69 -7.14 29.00
CA THR A 105 4.56 -8.07 28.26
C THR A 105 4.64 -7.54 26.83
N ASP A 106 5.82 -7.12 26.43
CA ASP A 106 6.05 -6.63 25.07
C ASP A 106 5.94 -7.78 24.09
N LYS A 107 5.32 -7.49 22.95
CA LYS A 107 5.12 -8.49 21.90
C LYS A 107 5.53 -7.93 20.54
N VAL A 108 6.42 -8.65 19.87
CA VAL A 108 6.77 -8.41 18.46
C VAL A 108 6.02 -9.41 17.57
N THR A 109 5.52 -8.94 16.45
CA THR A 109 4.83 -9.78 15.45
C THR A 109 5.33 -9.43 14.07
N ALA A 110 5.87 -10.41 13.33
CA ALA A 110 6.15 -10.26 11.91
C ALA A 110 4.82 -10.23 11.14
N ALA A 111 4.46 -9.07 10.64
CA ALA A 111 3.24 -8.87 9.86
C ALA A 111 3.46 -9.11 8.35
N LEU A 112 4.72 -9.02 7.93
CA LEU A 112 5.20 -9.31 6.59
C LEU A 112 6.69 -9.63 6.67
N ASP A 113 7.11 -10.71 6.00
CA ASP A 113 8.52 -11.00 5.79
C ASP A 113 8.99 -10.43 4.44
N PRO A 114 10.28 -10.03 4.33
CA PRO A 114 10.85 -9.57 3.07
C PRO A 114 10.76 -10.68 2.02
N GLN A 115 10.37 -10.28 0.81
CA GLN A 115 10.32 -11.21 -0.32
C GLN A 115 10.42 -10.45 -1.64
N GLU A 116 11.02 -11.07 -2.63
CA GLU A 116 11.08 -10.50 -3.97
C GLU A 116 9.68 -10.27 -4.53
N TYR A 117 9.43 -9.08 -5.08
CA TYR A 117 8.16 -8.72 -5.67
C TYR A 117 8.28 -8.55 -7.19
N LYS A 118 7.47 -9.31 -7.92
CA LYS A 118 7.30 -9.16 -9.37
C LYS A 118 5.95 -8.47 -9.66
N PRO A 119 5.95 -7.24 -10.20
CA PRO A 119 4.72 -6.52 -10.50
C PRO A 119 3.84 -7.30 -11.48
N LYS A 120 2.56 -7.43 -11.17
CA LYS A 120 1.57 -8.06 -12.04
C LYS A 120 0.52 -7.04 -12.47
N ILE A 121 0.39 -6.85 -13.77
CA ILE A 121 -0.70 -6.06 -14.34
C ILE A 121 -2.01 -6.85 -14.17
N ASN A 122 -3.08 -6.18 -13.76
CA ASN A 122 -4.41 -6.78 -13.71
C ASN A 122 -5.13 -6.55 -15.05
N PRO A 123 -5.25 -7.59 -15.93
CA PRO A 123 -5.80 -7.44 -17.28
C PRO A 123 -7.25 -6.95 -17.25
N LYS A 124 -8.05 -7.43 -16.27
CA LYS A 124 -9.48 -7.03 -16.16
C LYS A 124 -9.63 -5.56 -15.81
N LYS A 125 -8.83 -5.04 -14.86
CA LYS A 125 -8.86 -3.61 -14.51
C LYS A 125 -8.36 -2.74 -15.64
N ARG A 126 -7.27 -3.16 -16.29
CA ARG A 126 -6.74 -2.48 -17.48
C ARG A 126 -7.77 -2.45 -18.61
N GLY A 127 -8.40 -3.59 -18.91
CA GLY A 127 -9.44 -3.66 -19.94
C GLY A 127 -10.63 -2.74 -19.68
N ARG A 128 -11.12 -2.69 -18.43
CA ARG A 128 -12.19 -1.76 -18.05
C ARG A 128 -11.79 -0.30 -18.21
N MET A 129 -10.56 0.05 -17.85
CA MET A 129 -10.04 1.40 -18.00
C MET A 129 -9.95 1.80 -19.48
N LEU A 130 -9.41 0.91 -20.32
CA LEU A 130 -9.29 1.15 -21.77
C LEU A 130 -10.66 1.20 -22.45
N LYS A 131 -11.61 0.37 -22.04
CA LYS A 131 -12.98 0.41 -22.51
C LYS A 131 -13.62 1.76 -22.21
N GLU A 132 -13.58 2.21 -20.96
CA GLU A 132 -14.10 3.52 -20.56
C GLU A 132 -13.43 4.66 -21.36
N PHE A 133 -12.12 4.56 -21.60
CA PHE A 133 -11.37 5.54 -22.39
C PHE A 133 -11.86 5.60 -23.85
N SER A 134 -12.05 4.45 -24.48
CA SER A 134 -12.48 4.38 -25.90
C SER A 134 -13.94 4.74 -26.13
N GLU A 135 -14.81 4.43 -25.16
CA GLU A 135 -16.27 4.69 -25.28
C GLU A 135 -16.64 6.11 -24.87
N ARG A 136 -15.82 6.80 -24.11
CA ARG A 136 -16.09 8.19 -23.71
C ARG A 136 -15.88 9.14 -24.89
N VAL A 137 -16.89 9.96 -25.17
CA VAL A 137 -16.82 11.00 -26.19
C VAL A 137 -16.24 12.27 -25.59
N GLY A 138 -15.14 12.74 -26.18
CA GLY A 138 -14.43 13.93 -25.73
C GLY A 138 -13.73 13.76 -24.37
N ASP A 139 -13.30 14.86 -23.78
CA ASP A 139 -12.69 14.92 -22.45
C ASP A 139 -13.46 15.89 -21.54
N PRO A 140 -14.64 15.47 -21.04
CA PRO A 140 -15.53 16.34 -20.27
C PRO A 140 -15.13 16.50 -18.80
N ASN A 141 -14.09 15.80 -18.33
CA ASN A 141 -13.66 15.83 -16.95
C ASN A 141 -12.32 16.53 -16.80
N THR A 142 -12.12 17.24 -15.69
CA THR A 142 -10.82 17.79 -15.31
C THR A 142 -10.10 16.81 -14.37
N GLY A 143 -8.83 16.53 -14.66
CA GLY A 143 -8.01 15.67 -13.80
C GLY A 143 -7.78 16.29 -12.40
N GLY A 144 -7.68 15.45 -11.36
CA GLY A 144 -7.36 15.90 -10.00
C GLY A 144 -8.52 16.49 -9.21
N VAL A 145 -9.71 16.60 -9.78
CA VAL A 145 -10.91 17.09 -9.05
C VAL A 145 -11.36 16.09 -7.99
N THR A 146 -11.86 16.62 -6.86
CA THR A 146 -12.49 15.84 -5.78
C THR A 146 -13.91 16.32 -5.55
N ARG A 147 -14.79 15.40 -5.13
CA ARG A 147 -16.22 15.70 -4.81
C ARG A 147 -17.04 16.21 -6.00
N THR A 148 -16.58 15.97 -7.21
CA THR A 148 -17.27 16.33 -8.45
C THR A 148 -17.83 15.09 -9.11
N THR A 149 -19.00 15.22 -9.73
CA THR A 149 -19.60 14.14 -10.51
C THR A 149 -18.78 13.91 -11.77
N ILE A 150 -18.19 12.74 -11.91
CA ILE A 150 -17.41 12.38 -13.09
C ILE A 150 -18.36 11.93 -14.22
N MET A 151 -18.18 12.52 -15.41
CA MET A 151 -18.85 12.08 -16.62
C MET A 151 -18.17 10.82 -17.16
N THR A 152 -18.92 9.72 -17.20
CA THR A 152 -18.47 8.42 -17.75
C THR A 152 -19.15 8.18 -19.09
N SER A 153 -18.65 7.21 -19.89
CA SER A 153 -19.31 6.75 -21.11
C SER A 153 -20.78 6.38 -20.85
N TYR A 154 -21.02 5.56 -19.80
CA TYR A 154 -22.37 5.21 -19.37
C TYR A 154 -23.27 6.43 -19.09
N ARG A 155 -22.75 7.48 -18.42
CA ARG A 155 -23.54 8.70 -18.17
C ARG A 155 -23.81 9.49 -19.43
N GLN A 156 -22.89 9.52 -20.35
CA GLN A 156 -23.09 10.13 -21.66
C GLN A 156 -24.22 9.43 -22.42
N ASP A 157 -24.23 8.09 -22.41
CA ASP A 157 -25.27 7.31 -23.05
C ASP A 157 -26.62 7.51 -22.36
N ALA A 158 -26.66 7.52 -21.02
CA ALA A 158 -27.88 7.80 -20.28
C ALA A 158 -28.43 9.20 -20.60
N LEU A 159 -27.60 10.22 -20.74
CA LEU A 159 -28.04 11.56 -21.12
C LEU A 159 -28.54 11.62 -22.57
N ARG A 160 -27.89 10.91 -23.51
CA ARG A 160 -28.39 10.78 -24.89
C ARG A 160 -29.76 10.11 -24.93
N LEU A 161 -29.92 9.04 -24.15
CA LEU A 161 -31.16 8.31 -24.03
C LEU A 161 -32.30 9.23 -23.50
N VAL A 162 -32.05 9.94 -22.40
CA VAL A 162 -33.01 10.90 -21.83
C VAL A 162 -33.38 11.99 -22.84
N HIS A 163 -32.36 12.52 -23.56
CA HIS A 163 -32.62 13.54 -24.60
C HIS A 163 -33.47 12.97 -25.74
N ALA A 164 -33.21 11.76 -26.21
CA ALA A 164 -33.99 11.10 -27.26
C ALA A 164 -35.46 10.87 -26.83
N LEU A 165 -35.66 10.43 -25.59
CA LEU A 165 -37.03 10.24 -25.03
C LEU A 165 -37.79 11.56 -24.86
N ASN A 166 -37.11 12.61 -24.40
CA ASN A 166 -37.74 13.95 -24.26
C ASN A 166 -38.17 14.54 -25.62
N LYS A 167 -37.41 14.24 -26.69
CA LYS A 167 -37.71 14.72 -28.04
C LYS A 167 -38.78 13.92 -28.76
N GLY A 168 -38.76 12.59 -28.59
CA GLY A 168 -39.58 11.67 -29.39
C GLY A 168 -40.66 10.92 -28.62
N GLY A 169 -40.82 11.19 -27.32
CA GLY A 169 -41.75 10.45 -26.45
C GLY A 169 -41.31 8.98 -26.24
N GLU A 170 -42.26 8.17 -25.84
CA GLU A 170 -42.06 6.72 -25.67
C GLU A 170 -41.68 6.06 -26.99
N GLN A 171 -40.59 5.32 -27.02
CA GLN A 171 -40.06 4.64 -28.22
C GLN A 171 -39.66 3.22 -27.87
N ALA A 172 -39.78 2.31 -28.85
CA ALA A 172 -39.26 0.96 -28.71
C ALA A 172 -37.71 0.95 -28.46
N PRO A 173 -37.18 0.06 -27.63
CA PRO A 173 -35.75 0.01 -27.33
C PRO A 173 -34.82 -0.10 -28.54
N ALA A 174 -35.25 -0.75 -29.61
CA ALA A 174 -34.50 -0.83 -30.86
C ALA A 174 -34.32 0.55 -31.51
N LYS A 175 -35.41 1.36 -31.60
CA LYS A 175 -35.37 2.70 -32.16
C LYS A 175 -34.55 3.68 -31.33
N LEU A 176 -34.57 3.51 -30.00
CA LEU A 176 -33.74 4.31 -29.10
C LEU A 176 -32.25 4.02 -29.31
N ARG A 177 -31.89 2.76 -29.50
CA ARG A 177 -30.49 2.37 -29.79
C ARG A 177 -29.98 2.99 -31.08
N ASP A 178 -30.79 2.98 -32.14
CA ASP A 178 -30.40 3.55 -33.44
C ASP A 178 -30.25 5.09 -33.35
N ASN A 179 -30.96 5.76 -32.44
CA ASN A 179 -30.92 7.22 -32.26
C ASN A 179 -29.80 7.67 -31.27
N THR A 180 -29.24 6.79 -30.48
CA THR A 180 -28.23 7.14 -29.46
C THR A 180 -26.81 6.67 -29.81
N GLY A 181 -26.63 5.84 -30.82
CA GLY A 181 -25.35 5.35 -31.36
C GLY A 181 -24.79 4.19 -30.59
#